data_6e752f03617de7dc1a6db0efdc35b08f
#
_entry.id   6e752f03617de7dc1a6db0efdc35b08f
#
_cell.length_a   1.000
_cell.length_b   1.000
_cell.length_c   1.000
_cell.angle_alpha   90.00
_cell.angle_beta   90.00
_cell.angle_gamma   90.00
#
_symmetry.space_group_name_H-M   'P 1'
#
loop_
_entity.id
_entity.type
_entity.pdbx_description
1 polymer ?
#
loop_
_entity_poly.entity_id
_entity_poly.type
_entity_poly.pdbx_seq_one_letter_code
_entity_poly.pdbx_strand_id
1 'polypeptide(L)'
;MIVMDFKSLVLARQSDRSYLDRPVEKEKLARILECARLSPSACNAQPWHIIVVDDTEIKNKIADATSEKILGMNHFTKQAPIHLVIVEEAANLTSNFGSWVKRKQFPLIDIGIIAGHICLAAADEGLGSCMVGWFDESKVKKILGVPASKRVQLIITLGYPALKTRPKIRKPIDKIVSYNGYGKPDPLIEFKN
;
A
#
# COMPACT_ATOMS: atom_id res chain seq x y z
N MET A 1 -2.18 -25.30 1.84
CA MET A 1 -1.67 -23.93 1.82
C MET A 1 -0.16 -24.01 2.09
N ILE A 2 0.69 -23.60 1.15
CA ILE A 2 2.15 -23.55 1.37
C ILE A 2 2.39 -22.31 2.21
N VAL A 3 2.81 -22.51 3.46
CA VAL A 3 3.20 -21.38 4.34
C VAL A 3 4.56 -20.88 3.83
N MET A 4 4.58 -19.68 3.27
CA MET A 4 5.84 -19.02 2.90
C MET A 4 6.53 -18.49 4.17
N ASP A 5 7.84 -18.65 4.29
CA ASP A 5 8.59 -17.90 5.29
C ASP A 5 8.58 -16.40 4.95
N PHE A 6 8.82 -15.56 5.95
CA PHE A 6 8.72 -14.11 5.79
C PHE A 6 9.64 -13.55 4.70
N LYS A 7 10.86 -14.08 4.57
CA LYS A 7 11.82 -13.64 3.55
C LYS A 7 11.31 -13.97 2.15
N SER A 8 10.80 -15.17 1.95
CA SER A 8 10.18 -15.62 0.69
C SER A 8 8.97 -14.76 0.34
N LEU A 9 8.12 -14.40 1.32
CA LEU A 9 6.99 -13.50 1.14
C LEU A 9 7.42 -12.10 0.68
N VAL A 10 8.44 -11.52 1.32
CA VAL A 10 9.01 -10.22 0.93
C VAL A 10 9.59 -10.27 -0.49
N LEU A 11 10.20 -11.40 -0.89
CA LEU A 11 10.69 -11.61 -2.24
C LEU A 11 9.57 -11.77 -3.26
N ALA A 12 8.49 -12.45 -2.93
CA ALA A 12 7.33 -12.65 -3.80
C ALA A 12 6.58 -11.33 -4.07
N ARG A 13 6.38 -10.50 -3.03
CA ARG A 13 5.66 -9.24 -3.15
C ARG A 13 6.36 -8.28 -4.12
N GLN A 14 5.63 -7.81 -5.11
CA GLN A 14 6.10 -6.77 -6.06
C GLN A 14 4.97 -5.77 -6.37
N SER A 15 5.30 -4.69 -7.07
CA SER A 15 4.29 -3.81 -7.66
C SER A 15 3.84 -4.39 -8.99
N ASP A 16 2.69 -5.08 -8.98
CA ASP A 16 2.10 -5.68 -10.17
C ASP A 16 1.35 -4.63 -10.98
N ARG A 17 1.61 -4.60 -12.27
CA ARG A 17 1.02 -3.66 -13.22
C ARG A 17 0.37 -4.36 -14.40
N SER A 18 -0.04 -5.61 -14.21
CA SER A 18 -0.83 -6.38 -15.15
C SER A 18 -1.59 -7.45 -14.38
N TYR A 19 -2.88 -7.57 -14.63
CA TYR A 19 -3.76 -8.47 -13.90
C TYR A 19 -4.53 -9.34 -14.87
N LEU A 20 -4.81 -10.58 -14.42
CA LEU A 20 -5.73 -11.48 -15.13
C LEU A 20 -7.17 -10.99 -14.93
N ASP A 21 -8.00 -11.22 -15.91
CA ASP A 21 -9.46 -11.03 -15.80
C ASP A 21 -10.05 -12.20 -14.99
N ARG A 22 -9.81 -12.13 -13.69
CA ARG A 22 -10.25 -13.13 -12.72
C ARG A 22 -10.70 -12.43 -11.43
N PRO A 23 -11.89 -12.73 -10.92
CA PRO A 23 -12.36 -12.18 -9.66
C PRO A 23 -11.49 -12.65 -8.49
N VAL A 24 -11.41 -11.83 -7.47
CA VAL A 24 -10.77 -12.18 -6.20
C VAL A 24 -11.84 -12.74 -5.26
N GLU A 25 -11.53 -13.87 -4.63
CA GLU A 25 -12.41 -14.54 -3.68
C GLU A 25 -12.59 -13.67 -2.43
N LYS A 26 -13.84 -13.58 -1.94
CA LYS A 26 -14.19 -12.75 -0.77
C LYS A 26 -13.43 -13.14 0.48
N GLU A 27 -13.15 -14.43 0.64
CA GLU A 27 -12.40 -14.97 1.77
C GLU A 27 -10.94 -14.51 1.78
N LYS A 28 -10.31 -14.41 0.60
CA LYS A 28 -8.95 -13.85 0.47
C LYS A 28 -8.93 -12.38 0.82
N LEU A 29 -9.88 -11.62 0.27
CA LEU A 29 -10.02 -10.20 0.58
C LEU A 29 -10.24 -9.98 2.08
N ALA A 30 -11.10 -10.77 2.72
CA ALA A 30 -11.34 -10.68 4.16
C ALA A 30 -10.08 -10.91 4.98
N ARG A 31 -9.23 -11.92 4.63
CA ARG A 31 -7.96 -12.16 5.31
C ARG A 31 -6.96 -11.02 5.11
N ILE A 32 -6.91 -10.43 3.91
CA ILE A 32 -6.07 -9.26 3.64
C ILE A 32 -6.50 -8.06 4.48
N LEU A 33 -7.80 -7.80 4.57
CA LEU A 33 -8.36 -6.70 5.37
C LEU A 33 -8.14 -6.93 6.87
N GLU A 34 -8.17 -8.18 7.34
CA GLU A 34 -7.83 -8.50 8.72
C GLU A 34 -6.35 -8.24 9.02
N CYS A 35 -5.43 -8.61 8.13
CA CYS A 35 -4.01 -8.25 8.25
C CYS A 35 -3.81 -6.73 8.26
N ALA A 36 -4.59 -6.00 7.46
CA ALA A 36 -4.58 -4.54 7.48
C ALA A 36 -5.05 -4.00 8.84
N ARG A 37 -6.16 -4.51 9.38
CA ARG A 37 -6.70 -4.11 10.69
C ARG A 37 -5.71 -4.33 11.84
N LEU A 38 -4.89 -5.38 11.77
CA LEU A 38 -3.87 -5.71 12.76
C LEU A 38 -2.58 -4.89 12.64
N SER A 39 -2.49 -3.97 11.68
CA SER A 39 -1.31 -3.12 11.52
C SER A 39 -1.10 -2.21 12.73
N PRO A 40 0.14 -2.03 13.19
CA PRO A 40 0.43 -1.09 14.26
C PRO A 40 0.32 0.36 13.78
N SER A 41 0.05 1.27 14.72
CA SER A 41 0.04 2.70 14.50
C SER A 41 0.53 3.48 15.72
N ALA A 42 1.00 4.68 15.54
CA ALA A 42 1.44 5.54 16.63
C ALA A 42 0.30 5.77 17.64
N CYS A 43 0.56 5.49 18.92
CA CYS A 43 -0.45 5.55 19.99
C CYS A 43 -1.71 4.76 19.70
N ASN A 44 -1.65 3.71 18.89
CA ASN A 44 -2.80 2.93 18.41
C ASN A 44 -3.90 3.80 17.79
N ALA A 45 -3.52 4.87 17.12
CA ALA A 45 -4.44 5.87 16.57
C ALA A 45 -5.26 5.36 15.37
N GLN A 46 -4.73 4.38 14.62
CA GLN A 46 -5.37 3.77 13.45
C GLN A 46 -5.96 4.81 12.48
N PRO A 47 -5.13 5.75 11.98
CA PRO A 47 -5.59 6.94 11.25
C PRO A 47 -5.91 6.63 9.79
N TRP A 48 -6.69 5.58 9.57
CA TRP A 48 -7.08 5.12 8.24
C TRP A 48 -8.50 4.60 8.18
N HIS A 49 -9.12 4.81 7.03
CA HIS A 49 -10.34 4.15 6.62
C HIS A 49 -10.11 3.53 5.23
N ILE A 50 -10.45 2.27 5.06
CA ILE A 50 -10.27 1.55 3.81
C ILE A 50 -11.61 1.45 3.11
N ILE A 51 -11.71 2.01 1.90
CA ILE A 51 -12.87 1.81 1.03
C ILE A 51 -12.52 0.72 0.04
N VAL A 52 -13.23 -0.39 0.08
CA VAL A 52 -13.14 -1.47 -0.92
C VAL A 52 -14.00 -1.10 -2.12
N VAL A 53 -13.41 -1.08 -3.30
CA VAL A 53 -14.11 -0.81 -4.56
C VAL A 53 -13.96 -2.04 -5.46
N ASP A 54 -15.03 -2.84 -5.52
CA ASP A 54 -15.17 -4.06 -6.34
C ASP A 54 -16.31 -3.96 -7.38
N ASP A 55 -17.16 -2.94 -7.28
CA ASP A 55 -18.12 -2.61 -8.33
C ASP A 55 -17.41 -2.16 -9.60
N THR A 56 -17.69 -2.79 -10.71
CA THR A 56 -16.99 -2.58 -11.98
C THR A 56 -17.11 -1.16 -12.52
N GLU A 57 -18.27 -0.50 -12.36
CA GLU A 57 -18.47 0.86 -12.87
C GLU A 57 -17.70 1.86 -12.02
N ILE A 58 -17.82 1.76 -10.70
CA ILE A 58 -17.11 2.63 -9.74
C ILE A 58 -15.61 2.43 -9.88
N LYS A 59 -15.15 1.18 -9.92
CA LYS A 59 -13.74 0.81 -10.09
C LYS A 59 -13.15 1.43 -11.37
N ASN A 60 -13.86 1.37 -12.49
CA ASN A 60 -13.39 1.96 -13.73
C ASN A 60 -13.31 3.49 -13.67
N LYS A 61 -14.26 4.15 -13.02
CA LYS A 61 -14.19 5.59 -12.76
C LYS A 61 -12.99 5.97 -11.90
N ILE A 62 -12.69 5.16 -10.88
CA ILE A 62 -11.48 5.34 -10.06
C ILE A 62 -10.21 5.11 -10.90
N ALA A 63 -10.16 4.06 -11.70
CA ALA A 63 -9.04 3.79 -12.60
C ALA A 63 -8.80 4.96 -13.58
N ASP A 64 -9.85 5.55 -14.13
CA ASP A 64 -9.74 6.75 -14.99
C ASP A 64 -9.17 7.96 -14.22
N ALA A 65 -9.46 8.08 -12.92
CA ALA A 65 -8.89 9.12 -12.07
C ALA A 65 -7.41 8.89 -11.72
N THR A 66 -6.90 7.65 -11.86
CA THR A 66 -5.47 7.32 -11.68
C THR A 66 -4.67 7.46 -12.97
N SER A 67 -5.34 7.45 -14.13
CA SER A 67 -4.69 7.42 -15.44
C SER A 67 -4.31 8.81 -15.90
N GLU A 68 -3.07 8.98 -16.34
CA GLU A 68 -2.61 10.21 -16.99
C GLU A 68 -2.40 9.93 -18.49
N LYS A 69 -3.25 10.55 -19.32
CA LYS A 69 -3.27 10.32 -20.76
C LYS A 69 -1.97 10.77 -21.46
N ILE A 70 -1.38 11.88 -21.00
CA ILE A 70 -0.19 12.49 -21.62
C ILE A 70 1.05 11.66 -21.29
N LEU A 71 1.19 11.21 -20.04
CA LEU A 71 2.37 10.47 -19.57
C LEU A 71 2.20 8.95 -19.68
N GLY A 72 1.03 8.46 -20.09
CA GLY A 72 0.76 7.03 -20.23
C GLY A 72 0.81 6.24 -18.92
N MET A 73 0.63 6.91 -17.76
CA MET A 73 0.77 6.28 -16.46
C MET A 73 -0.51 5.59 -16.00
N ASN A 74 -0.34 4.53 -15.21
CA ASN A 74 -1.37 3.85 -14.43
C ASN A 74 -2.55 3.23 -15.22
N HIS A 75 -2.44 3.05 -16.53
CA HIS A 75 -3.51 2.41 -17.33
C HIS A 75 -3.84 0.98 -16.89
N PHE A 76 -2.88 0.31 -16.24
CA PHE A 76 -3.05 -1.05 -15.71
C PHE A 76 -4.10 -1.13 -14.59
N THR A 77 -4.43 -0.01 -13.93
CA THR A 77 -5.39 -0.01 -12.82
C THR A 77 -6.78 -0.47 -13.24
N LYS A 78 -7.17 -0.27 -14.50
CA LYS A 78 -8.43 -0.81 -15.05
C LYS A 78 -8.50 -2.34 -15.04
N GLN A 79 -7.36 -3.02 -15.16
CA GLN A 79 -7.29 -4.49 -15.19
C GLN A 79 -7.52 -5.10 -13.79
N ALA A 80 -7.16 -4.37 -12.72
CA ALA A 80 -7.31 -4.89 -11.37
C ALA A 80 -8.79 -4.99 -10.99
N PRO A 81 -9.26 -6.15 -10.51
CA PRO A 81 -10.66 -6.35 -10.11
C PRO A 81 -11.04 -5.56 -8.85
N ILE A 82 -10.10 -5.23 -7.98
CA ILE A 82 -10.36 -4.52 -6.73
C ILE A 82 -9.40 -3.34 -6.56
N HIS A 83 -9.95 -2.22 -6.09
CA HIS A 83 -9.17 -1.10 -5.57
C HIS A 83 -9.45 -0.92 -4.08
N LEU A 84 -8.41 -0.83 -3.26
CA LEU A 84 -8.49 -0.41 -1.87
C LEU A 84 -8.07 1.06 -1.79
N VAL A 85 -9.01 1.92 -1.47
CA VAL A 85 -8.77 3.37 -1.36
C VAL A 85 -8.54 3.72 0.10
N ILE A 86 -7.35 4.21 0.43
CA ILE A 86 -6.95 4.52 1.80
C ILE A 86 -7.20 6.01 2.07
N VAL A 87 -8.18 6.25 2.92
CA VAL A 87 -8.55 7.59 3.39
C VAL A 87 -7.87 7.84 4.72
N GLU A 88 -7.23 8.99 4.86
CA GLU A 88 -6.67 9.44 6.14
C GLU A 88 -7.79 9.89 7.07
N GLU A 89 -7.80 9.31 8.27
CA GLU A 89 -8.63 9.72 9.39
C GLU A 89 -7.83 10.63 10.33
N ALA A 90 -8.53 11.55 10.98
CA ALA A 90 -7.92 12.34 12.02
C ALA A 90 -7.44 11.41 13.15
N ALA A 91 -6.18 11.49 13.51
CA ALA A 91 -5.70 10.84 14.72
C ALA A 91 -6.50 11.39 15.91
N ASN A 92 -7.07 10.51 16.72
CA ASN A 92 -7.73 10.91 17.96
C ASN A 92 -6.67 11.51 18.89
N LEU A 93 -6.54 12.85 18.85
CA LEU A 93 -5.65 13.61 19.73
C LEU A 93 -6.25 13.69 21.13
N THR A 94 -6.41 12.58 21.80
CA THR A 94 -6.56 12.54 23.24
C THR A 94 -5.19 12.55 23.86
N SER A 95 -4.54 13.69 23.93
CA SER A 95 -3.63 14.12 25.01
C SER A 95 -2.83 15.35 24.61
N ASN A 96 -2.44 16.14 25.62
CA ASN A 96 -1.57 17.32 25.57
C ASN A 96 -0.16 17.13 24.95
N PHE A 97 0.10 16.04 24.26
CA PHE A 97 1.29 15.78 23.45
C PHE A 97 1.27 16.47 22.08
N GLY A 98 0.19 17.20 21.77
CA GLY A 98 -0.09 17.77 20.45
C GLY A 98 0.91 18.81 19.93
N SER A 99 1.75 19.41 20.75
CA SER A 99 2.72 20.43 20.27
C SER A 99 4.01 19.82 19.73
N TRP A 100 4.44 18.67 20.23
CA TRP A 100 5.62 17.94 19.73
C TRP A 100 5.32 17.08 18.53
N VAL A 101 4.10 16.53 18.46
CA VAL A 101 3.59 15.69 17.37
C VAL A 101 3.32 16.51 16.09
N LYS A 102 3.08 17.82 16.19
CA LYS A 102 2.79 18.70 15.02
C LYS A 102 3.91 18.78 13.98
N ARG A 103 5.14 18.35 14.27
CA ARG A 103 6.25 18.35 13.31
C ARG A 103 6.46 17.03 12.58
N LYS A 104 5.85 15.94 13.04
CA LYS A 104 5.93 14.63 12.39
C LYS A 104 4.55 14.22 11.88
N GLN A 105 4.49 13.84 10.62
CA GLN A 105 3.25 13.38 9.96
C GLN A 105 3.04 11.88 10.27
N PHE A 106 2.83 11.53 11.54
CA PHE A 106 2.60 10.14 11.97
C PHE A 106 1.51 9.42 11.17
N PRO A 107 0.36 10.05 10.82
CA PRO A 107 -0.65 9.41 9.99
C PRO A 107 -0.09 8.88 8.66
N LEU A 108 0.80 9.60 8.00
CA LEU A 108 1.41 9.14 6.74
C LEU A 108 2.36 7.96 6.95
N ILE A 109 3.07 7.91 8.08
CA ILE A 109 3.91 6.75 8.45
C ILE A 109 3.03 5.54 8.68
N ASP A 110 1.95 5.69 9.46
CA ASP A 110 1.01 4.64 9.78
C ASP A 110 0.30 4.12 8.53
N ILE A 111 -0.08 5.01 7.59
CA ILE A 111 -0.63 4.63 6.28
C ILE A 111 0.38 3.84 5.45
N GLY A 112 1.66 4.19 5.50
CA GLY A 112 2.72 3.41 4.86
C GLY A 112 2.84 2.00 5.46
N ILE A 113 2.67 1.86 6.78
CA ILE A 113 2.71 0.57 7.48
C ILE A 113 1.54 -0.31 7.05
N ILE A 114 0.29 0.19 7.13
CA ILE A 114 -0.88 -0.59 6.72
C ILE A 114 -0.83 -0.97 5.25
N ALA A 115 -0.36 -0.09 4.36
CA ALA A 115 -0.18 -0.38 2.95
C ALA A 115 0.83 -1.52 2.72
N GLY A 116 1.92 -1.54 3.51
CA GLY A 116 2.89 -2.64 3.51
C GLY A 116 2.25 -3.97 3.93
N HIS A 117 1.45 -3.99 5.01
CA HIS A 117 0.73 -5.19 5.46
C HIS A 117 -0.26 -5.70 4.41
N ILE A 118 -1.05 -4.82 3.80
CA ILE A 118 -1.98 -5.18 2.71
C ILE A 118 -1.22 -5.85 1.56
N CYS A 119 -0.11 -5.26 1.11
CA CYS A 119 0.64 -5.81 -0.03
C CYS A 119 1.33 -7.15 0.30
N LEU A 120 1.79 -7.35 1.53
CA LEU A 120 2.35 -8.63 1.97
C LEU A 120 1.25 -9.70 2.10
N ALA A 121 0.13 -9.36 2.72
CA ALA A 121 -1.01 -10.26 2.83
C ALA A 121 -1.57 -10.65 1.45
N ALA A 122 -1.63 -9.70 0.50
CA ALA A 122 -2.00 -10.01 -0.87
C ALA A 122 -1.06 -11.03 -1.51
N ALA A 123 0.26 -10.88 -1.33
CA ALA A 123 1.24 -11.82 -1.84
C ALA A 123 1.12 -13.21 -1.19
N ASP A 124 0.83 -13.29 0.11
CA ASP A 124 0.56 -14.55 0.83
C ASP A 124 -0.66 -15.28 0.29
N GLU A 125 -1.69 -14.54 -0.12
CA GLU A 125 -2.90 -15.07 -0.77
C GLU A 125 -2.71 -15.39 -2.28
N GLY A 126 -1.49 -15.21 -2.80
CA GLY A 126 -1.18 -15.41 -4.23
C GLY A 126 -1.73 -14.32 -5.13
N LEU A 127 -2.02 -13.15 -4.59
CA LEU A 127 -2.49 -11.98 -5.33
C LEU A 127 -1.35 -10.99 -5.57
N GLY A 128 -1.45 -10.29 -6.70
CA GLY A 128 -0.62 -9.13 -7.00
C GLY A 128 -1.24 -7.85 -6.45
N SER A 129 -0.38 -6.88 -6.12
CA SER A 129 -0.79 -5.57 -5.66
C SER A 129 0.10 -4.46 -6.19
N CYS A 130 -0.45 -3.25 -6.32
CA CYS A 130 0.35 -2.06 -6.62
C CYS A 130 -0.18 -0.85 -5.87
N MET A 131 0.72 -0.15 -5.16
CA MET A 131 0.42 1.14 -4.56
C MET A 131 0.45 2.22 -5.64
N VAL A 132 -0.60 3.02 -5.72
CA VAL A 132 -0.78 4.12 -6.65
C VAL A 132 -0.96 5.41 -5.85
N GLY A 133 0.05 6.28 -5.87
CA GLY A 133 0.02 7.58 -5.21
C GLY A 133 -0.29 8.75 -6.17
N TRP A 134 -0.27 8.50 -7.46
CA TRP A 134 -0.59 9.52 -8.48
C TRP A 134 -2.01 9.32 -9.00
N PHE A 135 -2.91 10.22 -8.64
CA PHE A 135 -4.32 10.22 -9.07
C PHE A 135 -4.96 11.59 -8.83
N ASP A 136 -6.08 11.85 -9.48
CA ASP A 136 -6.93 13.02 -9.23
C ASP A 136 -7.74 12.79 -7.95
N GLU A 137 -7.21 13.26 -6.81
CA GLU A 137 -7.84 13.09 -5.49
C GLU A 137 -9.25 13.67 -5.46
N SER A 138 -9.47 14.82 -6.10
CA SER A 138 -10.78 15.49 -6.11
C SER A 138 -11.85 14.64 -6.79
N LYS A 139 -11.50 13.99 -7.93
CA LYS A 139 -12.41 13.05 -8.62
C LYS A 139 -12.67 11.83 -7.78
N VAL A 140 -11.63 11.22 -7.19
CA VAL A 140 -11.79 10.02 -6.32
C VAL A 140 -12.71 10.32 -5.16
N LYS A 141 -12.51 11.46 -4.46
CA LYS A 141 -13.38 11.90 -3.36
C LYS A 141 -14.82 12.06 -3.81
N LYS A 142 -15.06 12.70 -4.96
CA LYS A 142 -16.40 12.88 -5.51
C LYS A 142 -17.09 11.57 -5.85
N ILE A 143 -16.35 10.61 -6.47
CA ILE A 143 -16.88 9.30 -6.85
C ILE A 143 -17.30 8.49 -5.62
N LEU A 144 -16.49 8.53 -4.55
CA LEU A 144 -16.68 7.71 -3.36
C LEU A 144 -17.41 8.43 -2.20
N GLY A 145 -17.80 9.68 -2.38
CA GLY A 145 -18.47 10.44 -1.32
C GLY A 145 -17.55 10.76 -0.13
N VAL A 146 -16.23 10.82 -0.33
CA VAL A 146 -15.28 11.14 0.74
C VAL A 146 -15.41 12.64 1.09
N PRO A 147 -15.59 13.01 2.38
CA PRO A 147 -15.71 14.41 2.80
C PRO A 147 -14.54 15.27 2.34
N ALA A 148 -14.78 16.53 2.01
CA ALA A 148 -13.76 17.47 1.54
C ALA A 148 -12.62 17.66 2.55
N SER A 149 -12.91 17.56 3.85
CA SER A 149 -11.95 17.69 4.95
C SER A 149 -10.98 16.52 5.09
N LYS A 150 -11.25 15.37 4.46
CA LYS A 150 -10.40 14.18 4.51
C LYS A 150 -9.50 14.12 3.28
N ARG A 151 -8.40 13.38 3.40
CA ARG A 151 -7.46 13.14 2.31
C ARG A 151 -7.50 11.67 1.88
N VAL A 152 -7.46 11.44 0.57
CA VAL A 152 -7.18 10.11 0.02
C VAL A 152 -5.68 10.03 -0.22
N GLN A 153 -4.98 9.22 0.57
CA GLN A 153 -3.51 9.18 0.54
C GLN A 153 -2.98 8.16 -0.46
N LEU A 154 -3.70 7.06 -0.69
CA LEU A 154 -3.21 5.95 -1.48
C LEU A 154 -4.35 5.12 -2.06
N ILE A 155 -4.14 4.59 -3.26
CA ILE A 155 -4.98 3.53 -3.84
C ILE A 155 -4.11 2.29 -4.01
N ILE A 156 -4.60 1.12 -3.57
CA ILE A 156 -3.91 -0.15 -3.77
C ILE A 156 -4.77 -1.01 -4.69
N THR A 157 -4.22 -1.35 -5.86
CA THR A 157 -4.87 -2.30 -6.77
C THR A 157 -4.58 -3.72 -6.32
N LEU A 158 -5.60 -4.60 -6.39
CA LEU A 158 -5.50 -6.03 -6.09
C LEU A 158 -6.07 -6.88 -7.22
N GLY A 159 -5.45 -8.02 -7.47
CA GLY A 159 -5.92 -8.99 -8.46
C GLY A 159 -4.89 -10.10 -8.67
N TYR A 160 -5.23 -11.10 -9.49
CA TYR A 160 -4.27 -12.12 -9.86
C TYR A 160 -3.23 -11.55 -10.83
N PRO A 161 -1.91 -11.67 -10.53
CA PRO A 161 -0.88 -11.11 -11.38
C PRO A 161 -0.82 -11.87 -12.71
N ALA A 162 -0.75 -11.14 -13.83
CA ALA A 162 -0.60 -11.73 -15.16
C ALA A 162 0.87 -12.02 -15.53
N LEU A 163 1.82 -11.46 -14.79
CA LEU A 163 3.25 -11.59 -15.03
C LEU A 163 3.97 -12.26 -13.87
N LYS A 164 5.06 -12.96 -14.18
CA LYS A 164 5.93 -13.57 -13.16
C LYS A 164 6.61 -12.52 -12.29
N THR A 165 6.97 -12.93 -11.07
CA THR A 165 7.79 -12.11 -10.17
C THR A 165 9.14 -11.80 -10.80
N ARG A 166 9.51 -10.52 -10.77
CA ARG A 166 10.78 -10.02 -11.30
C ARG A 166 11.86 -10.01 -10.22
N PRO A 167 13.14 -10.17 -10.59
CA PRO A 167 14.24 -9.96 -9.64
C PRO A 167 14.16 -8.59 -8.96
N LYS A 168 14.46 -8.56 -7.68
CA LYS A 168 14.48 -7.30 -6.92
C LYS A 168 15.72 -6.49 -7.24
N ILE A 169 15.56 -5.26 -7.67
CA ILE A 169 16.63 -4.29 -7.81
C ILE A 169 16.63 -3.40 -6.57
N ARG A 170 17.68 -3.44 -5.79
CA ARG A 170 17.85 -2.66 -4.55
C ARG A 170 19.25 -2.08 -4.49
N LYS A 171 19.38 -1.00 -3.73
CA LYS A 171 20.72 -0.50 -3.37
C LYS A 171 21.43 -1.54 -2.51
N PRO A 172 22.76 -1.65 -2.60
CA PRO A 172 23.56 -2.43 -1.67
C PRO A 172 23.27 -2.03 -0.22
N ILE A 173 23.40 -2.98 0.71
CA ILE A 173 23.01 -2.78 2.11
C ILE A 173 23.84 -1.67 2.78
N ASP A 174 25.14 -1.56 2.45
CA ASP A 174 26.05 -0.53 2.93
C ASP A 174 25.65 0.90 2.52
N LYS A 175 24.77 1.05 1.51
CA LYS A 175 24.23 2.35 1.08
C LYS A 175 22.95 2.76 1.81
N ILE A 176 22.38 1.87 2.62
CA ILE A 176 21.11 2.12 3.33
C ILE A 176 21.18 1.85 4.82
N VAL A 177 22.28 1.27 5.30
CA VAL A 177 22.52 0.97 6.71
C VAL A 177 23.82 1.62 7.16
N SER A 178 23.81 2.19 8.35
CA SER A 178 24.98 2.77 9.04
C SER A 178 24.94 2.36 10.51
N TYR A 179 26.10 2.24 11.14
CA TYR A 179 26.25 1.82 12.52
C TYR A 179 26.77 2.96 13.39
N ASN A 180 26.04 3.26 14.48
CA ASN A 180 26.43 4.25 15.47
C ASN A 180 26.69 5.67 14.94
N GLY A 181 26.24 5.97 13.70
CA GLY A 181 26.33 7.29 13.10
C GLY A 181 26.06 7.25 11.60
N TYR A 182 25.50 8.35 11.07
CA TYR A 182 25.17 8.44 9.66
C TYR A 182 26.42 8.28 8.77
N GLY A 183 26.33 7.38 7.77
CA GLY A 183 27.42 7.10 6.84
C GLY A 183 28.57 6.24 7.39
N LYS A 184 28.51 5.80 8.65
CA LYS A 184 29.53 4.92 9.24
C LYS A 184 29.23 3.46 8.87
N PRO A 185 30.19 2.74 8.23
CA PRO A 185 30.01 1.33 7.90
C PRO A 185 30.03 0.45 9.16
N ASP A 186 29.45 -0.75 9.06
CA ASP A 186 29.64 -1.77 10.07
C ASP A 186 31.03 -2.40 9.94
N PRO A 187 31.88 -2.37 11.00
CA PRO A 187 33.18 -3.00 10.97
C PRO A 187 33.14 -4.54 11.03
N LEU A 188 31.98 -5.14 11.37
CA LEU A 188 31.85 -6.57 11.69
C LEU A 188 31.02 -7.36 10.67
N ILE A 189 30.31 -6.73 9.77
CA ILE A 189 29.41 -7.44 8.83
C ILE A 189 29.85 -7.18 7.38
N GLU A 190 30.58 -8.14 6.82
CA GLU A 190 30.65 -8.29 5.37
C GLU A 190 29.33 -8.86 4.88
N PHE A 191 28.42 -8.03 4.42
CA PHE A 191 27.26 -8.50 3.67
C PHE A 191 27.75 -9.06 2.33
N LYS A 192 27.98 -10.38 2.28
CA LYS A 192 28.24 -11.06 0.99
C LYS A 192 27.01 -10.87 0.12
N ASN A 193 27.23 -10.25 -1.04
CA ASN A 193 26.26 -10.06 -2.13
C ASN A 193 25.71 -11.38 -2.65
#